data_9c7555735c5990600dc4d31c925b7e01
#
_entry.id   9c7555735c5990600dc4d31c925b7e01
#
_cell.length_a   1.000
_cell.length_b   1.000
_cell.length_c   1.000
_cell.angle_alpha   90.00
_cell.angle_beta   90.00
_cell.angle_gamma   90.00
#
_symmetry.space_group_name_H-M   'P 1'
#
loop_
_entity.id
_entity.type
_entity.pdbx_description
1 polymer ?
#
loop_
_entity_poly.entity_id
_entity_poly.type
_entity_poly.pdbx_seq_one_letter_code
_entity_poly.pdbx_strand_id
1 'polypeptide(L)'
;VICGKKNIFFTNNDTAYESAISLFKKGINVKAVIDIREKSDSSIVKEAESLGIKIYWSHTVVDTHGYKKLKQISIMELSKDGQSLASSNKIIINCDCLGMAGGWTPAVHLFTQSGGKLKFREEDQVFIPNKYPSEQISIGSCNGDFELDKIIKNSSNSLKDFLEINKTDFDDLSVVTSNETSKKNIWLLPSNKVIGKTKPFVDYQNDATAKDIKLALREGFRSIEHVKRYTTTGMGTDQ
;
A
#
# COMPACT_ATOMS: atom_id res chain seq x y z
N VAL A 1 20.27 -12.75 1.47
CA VAL A 1 19.23 -13.74 1.10
C VAL A 1 18.46 -13.17 -0.09
N ILE A 2 18.28 -13.96 -1.14
CA ILE A 2 17.52 -13.57 -2.35
C ILE A 2 16.23 -14.37 -2.34
N CYS A 3 15.08 -13.67 -2.37
CA CYS A 3 13.77 -14.31 -2.34
C CYS A 3 13.42 -15.07 -3.63
N GLY A 4 13.96 -14.64 -4.77
CA GLY A 4 13.77 -15.30 -6.06
C GLY A 4 14.82 -14.89 -7.09
N LYS A 5 14.92 -15.69 -8.17
CA LYS A 5 15.81 -15.43 -9.30
C LYS A 5 15.17 -14.58 -10.40
N LYS A 6 13.85 -14.54 -10.45
CA LYS A 6 13.04 -13.79 -11.44
C LYS A 6 11.97 -13.01 -10.68
N ASN A 7 12.29 -11.78 -10.34
CA ASN A 7 11.46 -10.94 -9.49
C ASN A 7 10.52 -10.07 -10.33
N ILE A 8 9.30 -9.92 -9.85
CA ILE A 8 8.30 -8.96 -10.33
C ILE A 8 7.81 -8.18 -9.13
N PHE A 9 7.52 -6.89 -9.31
CA PHE A 9 6.88 -6.06 -8.30
C PHE A 9 5.47 -5.69 -8.75
N PHE A 10 4.54 -5.73 -7.80
CA PHE A 10 3.17 -5.27 -8.00
C PHE A 10 2.89 -4.13 -7.02
N THR A 11 2.44 -2.99 -7.52
CA THR A 11 2.36 -1.77 -6.72
C THR A 11 1.23 -0.84 -7.13
N ASN A 12 0.91 0.08 -6.20
CA ASN A 12 0.04 1.25 -6.40
C ASN A 12 0.75 2.57 -6.04
N ASN A 13 2.06 2.54 -5.79
CA ASN A 13 2.84 3.69 -5.32
C ASN A 13 4.31 3.56 -5.72
N ASP A 14 5.11 4.61 -5.45
CA ASP A 14 6.50 4.68 -5.90
C ASP A 14 7.50 3.88 -5.06
N THR A 15 7.17 3.49 -3.82
CA THR A 15 8.15 2.83 -2.94
C THR A 15 8.62 1.46 -3.45
N ALA A 16 7.81 0.77 -4.26
CA ALA A 16 8.21 -0.48 -4.89
C ALA A 16 9.36 -0.30 -5.90
N TYR A 17 9.43 0.86 -6.54
CA TYR A 17 10.48 1.16 -7.53
C TYR A 17 11.84 1.25 -6.87
N GLU A 18 11.95 1.78 -5.64
CA GLU A 18 13.20 1.80 -4.87
C GLU A 18 13.75 0.38 -4.69
N SER A 19 12.88 -0.55 -4.30
CA SER A 19 13.24 -1.95 -4.13
C SER A 19 13.63 -2.61 -5.45
N ALA A 20 12.86 -2.36 -6.51
CA ALA A 20 13.13 -2.89 -7.85
C ALA A 20 14.46 -2.41 -8.40
N ILE A 21 14.75 -1.10 -8.31
CA ILE A 21 16.02 -0.48 -8.75
C ILE A 21 17.19 -1.01 -7.92
N SER A 22 17.03 -1.08 -6.60
CA SER A 22 18.08 -1.56 -5.69
C SER A 22 18.48 -3.01 -6.02
N LEU A 23 17.50 -3.89 -6.26
CA LEU A 23 17.77 -5.27 -6.68
C LEU A 23 18.40 -5.33 -8.05
N PHE A 24 17.91 -4.56 -9.01
CA PHE A 24 18.43 -4.51 -10.37
C PHE A 24 19.89 -4.07 -10.40
N LYS A 25 20.24 -2.98 -9.69
CA LYS A 25 21.63 -2.48 -9.57
C LYS A 25 22.59 -3.50 -8.94
N LYS A 26 22.06 -4.44 -8.14
CA LYS A 26 22.84 -5.55 -7.56
C LYS A 26 22.90 -6.79 -8.45
N GLY A 27 22.47 -6.69 -9.71
CA GLY A 27 22.52 -7.78 -10.69
C GLY A 27 21.41 -8.83 -10.50
N ILE A 28 20.41 -8.56 -9.69
CA ILE A 28 19.25 -9.44 -9.50
C ILE A 28 18.25 -9.19 -10.62
N ASN A 29 17.74 -10.26 -11.23
CA ASN A 29 16.83 -10.14 -12.36
C ASN A 29 15.45 -9.64 -11.91
N VAL A 30 15.15 -8.39 -12.22
CA VAL A 30 13.82 -7.77 -12.11
C VAL A 30 13.17 -7.80 -13.49
N LYS A 31 12.14 -8.61 -13.66
CA LYS A 31 11.45 -8.82 -14.94
C LYS A 31 10.54 -7.67 -15.32
N ALA A 32 9.79 -7.16 -14.35
CA ALA A 32 8.85 -6.08 -14.54
C ALA A 32 8.37 -5.47 -13.22
N VAL A 33 7.83 -4.27 -13.31
CA VAL A 33 6.93 -3.67 -12.33
C VAL A 33 5.52 -3.63 -12.94
N ILE A 34 4.54 -4.09 -12.18
CA ILE A 34 3.11 -4.03 -12.52
C ILE A 34 2.51 -2.92 -11.68
N ASP A 35 2.05 -1.87 -12.30
CA ASP A 35 1.51 -0.70 -11.60
C ASP A 35 0.04 -0.49 -11.97
N ILE A 36 -0.81 -0.38 -10.95
CA ILE A 36 -2.25 -0.16 -11.17
C ILE A 36 -2.58 1.28 -11.57
N ARG A 37 -1.64 2.19 -11.41
CA ARG A 37 -1.81 3.61 -11.75
C ARG A 37 -1.68 3.81 -13.25
N GLU A 38 -2.15 4.97 -13.71
CA GLU A 38 -1.72 5.53 -14.98
C GLU A 38 -0.24 5.94 -14.90
N LYS A 39 0.35 6.22 -16.06
CA LYS A 39 1.78 6.54 -16.10
C LYS A 39 2.15 7.67 -15.14
N SER A 40 3.17 7.44 -14.32
CA SER A 40 3.75 8.43 -13.41
C SER A 40 5.03 9.01 -14.00
N ASP A 41 5.23 10.31 -13.81
CA ASP A 41 6.42 11.04 -14.26
C ASP A 41 7.42 11.31 -13.11
N SER A 42 7.31 10.60 -11.99
CA SER A 42 8.22 10.75 -10.87
C SER A 42 9.67 10.40 -11.23
N SER A 43 10.62 10.99 -10.53
CA SER A 43 12.06 10.80 -10.78
C SER A 43 12.48 9.34 -10.66
N ILE A 44 11.93 8.63 -9.67
CA ILE A 44 12.26 7.22 -9.43
C ILE A 44 11.71 6.29 -10.52
N VAL A 45 10.55 6.61 -11.08
CA VAL A 45 9.98 5.88 -12.21
C VAL A 45 10.84 6.08 -13.46
N LYS A 46 11.27 7.31 -13.74
CA LYS A 46 12.19 7.62 -14.84
C LYS A 46 13.53 6.89 -14.68
N GLU A 47 14.03 6.79 -13.46
CA GLU A 47 15.22 6.00 -13.17
C GLU A 47 15.02 4.52 -13.51
N ALA A 48 13.91 3.91 -13.10
CA ALA A 48 13.58 2.52 -13.43
C ALA A 48 13.47 2.29 -14.94
N GLU A 49 12.81 3.21 -15.66
CA GLU A 49 12.73 3.18 -17.12
C GLU A 49 14.11 3.28 -17.79
N SER A 50 14.99 4.18 -17.30
CA SER A 50 16.33 4.37 -17.82
C SER A 50 17.23 3.13 -17.63
N LEU A 51 17.00 2.36 -16.58
CA LEU A 51 17.67 1.08 -16.30
C LEU A 51 17.12 -0.08 -17.16
N GLY A 52 16.07 0.16 -17.97
CA GLY A 52 15.44 -0.86 -18.80
C GLY A 52 14.49 -1.80 -18.06
N ILE A 53 14.06 -1.45 -16.84
CA ILE A 53 13.04 -2.21 -16.12
C ILE A 53 11.70 -2.02 -16.82
N LYS A 54 11.08 -3.11 -17.26
CA LYS A 54 9.78 -3.06 -17.94
C LYS A 54 8.67 -2.70 -16.95
N ILE A 55 7.82 -1.73 -17.31
CA ILE A 55 6.69 -1.31 -16.50
C ILE A 55 5.40 -1.58 -17.27
N TYR A 56 4.43 -2.20 -16.59
CA TYR A 56 3.06 -2.38 -17.09
C TYR A 56 2.14 -1.45 -16.32
N TRP A 57 1.80 -0.32 -16.92
CA TRP A 57 0.88 0.68 -16.39
C TRP A 57 -0.56 0.24 -16.51
N SER A 58 -1.40 0.67 -15.55
CA SER A 58 -2.83 0.31 -15.50
C SER A 58 -3.08 -1.20 -15.59
N HIS A 59 -2.20 -2.01 -14.99
CA HIS A 59 -2.34 -3.46 -14.96
C HIS A 59 -2.46 -3.99 -13.54
N THR A 60 -3.17 -5.09 -13.40
CA THR A 60 -3.29 -5.82 -12.14
C THR A 60 -2.90 -7.27 -12.31
N VAL A 61 -2.44 -7.88 -11.22
CA VAL A 61 -2.23 -9.32 -11.15
C VAL A 61 -3.58 -10.00 -10.90
N VAL A 62 -4.03 -10.82 -11.84
CA VAL A 62 -5.33 -11.51 -11.79
C VAL A 62 -5.20 -12.97 -11.38
N ASP A 63 -4.01 -13.56 -11.50
CA ASP A 63 -3.78 -14.95 -11.15
C ASP A 63 -2.29 -15.23 -10.91
N THR A 64 -2.02 -16.22 -10.07
CA THR A 64 -0.68 -16.74 -9.81
C THR A 64 -0.67 -18.24 -10.08
N HIS A 65 0.41 -18.76 -10.65
CA HIS A 65 0.53 -20.16 -11.03
C HIS A 65 1.78 -20.80 -10.44
N GLY A 66 1.61 -22.01 -9.93
CA GLY A 66 2.64 -22.83 -9.31
C GLY A 66 1.99 -23.83 -8.36
N TYR A 67 2.76 -24.76 -7.82
CA TYR A 67 2.29 -25.73 -6.83
C TYR A 67 3.02 -25.49 -5.50
N LYS A 68 4.29 -25.84 -5.40
CA LYS A 68 5.11 -25.62 -4.19
C LYS A 68 5.80 -24.26 -4.17
N LYS A 69 5.92 -23.62 -5.32
CA LYS A 69 6.54 -22.30 -5.53
C LYS A 69 5.88 -21.59 -6.69
N LEU A 70 5.95 -20.28 -6.68
CA LEU A 70 5.52 -19.44 -7.79
C LEU A 70 6.33 -19.79 -9.04
N LYS A 71 5.69 -19.90 -10.20
CA LYS A 71 6.32 -20.13 -11.50
C LYS A 71 6.00 -19.01 -12.49
N GLN A 72 4.81 -18.45 -12.42
CA GLN A 72 4.35 -17.36 -13.28
C GLN A 72 3.18 -16.62 -12.67
N ILE A 73 2.96 -15.41 -13.15
CA ILE A 73 1.77 -14.61 -12.86
C ILE A 73 1.02 -14.34 -14.15
N SER A 74 -0.25 -14.00 -14.02
CA SER A 74 -1.08 -13.47 -15.10
C SER A 74 -1.51 -12.06 -14.74
N ILE A 75 -1.33 -11.13 -15.67
CA ILE A 75 -1.75 -9.75 -15.54
C ILE A 75 -2.78 -9.39 -16.59
N MET A 76 -3.64 -8.43 -16.26
CA MET A 76 -4.64 -7.87 -17.20
C MET A 76 -4.74 -6.36 -16.96
N GLU A 77 -5.16 -5.67 -18.00
CA GLU A 77 -5.37 -4.22 -17.96
C GLU A 77 -6.60 -3.86 -17.15
N LEU A 78 -6.47 -2.80 -16.34
CA LEU A 78 -7.55 -2.21 -15.55
C LEU A 78 -8.30 -1.15 -16.36
N SER A 79 -9.60 -1.05 -16.13
CA SER A 79 -10.38 0.12 -16.53
C SER A 79 -9.86 1.40 -15.85
N LYS A 80 -10.15 2.56 -16.42
CA LYS A 80 -9.69 3.86 -15.87
C LYS A 80 -10.15 4.08 -14.43
N ASP A 81 -11.35 3.65 -14.10
CA ASP A 81 -11.90 3.72 -12.73
C ASP A 81 -11.32 2.66 -11.79
N GLY A 82 -10.59 1.67 -12.31
CA GLY A 82 -10.00 0.57 -11.54
C GLY A 82 -11.00 -0.45 -11.00
N GLN A 83 -12.29 -0.34 -11.33
CA GLN A 83 -13.34 -1.21 -10.81
C GLN A 83 -13.56 -2.49 -11.62
N SER A 84 -13.04 -2.53 -12.84
CA SER A 84 -13.17 -3.65 -13.76
C SER A 84 -11.90 -3.90 -14.57
N LEU A 85 -11.85 -4.99 -15.30
CA LEU A 85 -10.80 -5.26 -16.30
C LEU A 85 -11.18 -4.61 -17.63
N ALA A 86 -10.24 -3.88 -18.22
CA ALA A 86 -10.47 -3.15 -19.47
C ALA A 86 -10.58 -4.08 -20.70
N SER A 87 -9.89 -5.23 -20.65
CA SER A 87 -9.87 -6.18 -21.75
C SER A 87 -9.82 -7.63 -21.25
N SER A 88 -10.09 -8.58 -22.15
CA SER A 88 -9.89 -10.02 -21.90
C SER A 88 -8.45 -10.48 -22.16
N ASN A 89 -7.57 -9.60 -22.63
CA ASN A 89 -6.20 -9.95 -22.95
C ASN A 89 -5.41 -10.23 -21.69
N LYS A 90 -4.92 -11.47 -21.59
CA LYS A 90 -4.16 -11.95 -20.45
C LYS A 90 -2.69 -12.08 -20.85
N ILE A 91 -1.82 -11.39 -20.11
CA ILE A 91 -0.37 -11.50 -20.30
C ILE A 91 0.18 -12.42 -19.20
N ILE A 92 0.97 -13.42 -19.60
CA ILE A 92 1.61 -14.37 -18.68
C ILE A 92 3.09 -14.01 -18.58
N ILE A 93 3.59 -13.88 -17.35
CA ILE A 93 4.99 -13.54 -17.07
C ILE A 93 5.58 -14.59 -16.13
N ASN A 94 6.69 -15.22 -16.57
CA ASN A 94 7.40 -16.20 -15.76
C ASN A 94 8.20 -15.50 -14.65
N CYS A 95 7.93 -15.87 -13.40
CA CYS A 95 8.61 -15.37 -12.22
C CYS A 95 8.60 -16.41 -11.10
N ASP A 96 9.49 -16.28 -10.15
CA ASP A 96 9.55 -17.12 -8.94
C ASP A 96 9.45 -16.29 -7.65
N CYS A 97 9.36 -14.97 -7.79
CA CYS A 97 9.07 -14.05 -6.69
C CYS A 97 8.16 -12.90 -7.17
N LEU A 98 7.12 -12.63 -6.42
CA LEU A 98 6.22 -11.47 -6.59
C LEU A 98 6.30 -10.63 -5.32
N GLY A 99 6.98 -9.47 -5.41
CA GLY A 99 6.95 -8.44 -4.38
C GLY A 99 5.67 -7.63 -4.50
N MET A 100 5.03 -7.34 -3.37
CA MET A 100 3.79 -6.56 -3.34
C MET A 100 3.98 -5.33 -2.46
N ALA A 101 3.56 -4.16 -2.95
CA ALA A 101 3.58 -2.90 -2.23
C ALA A 101 2.22 -2.21 -2.39
N GLY A 102 1.39 -2.31 -1.36
CA GLY A 102 0.03 -1.74 -1.32
C GLY A 102 -0.04 -0.32 -0.75
N GLY A 103 1.09 0.28 -0.41
CA GLY A 103 1.17 1.60 0.23
C GLY A 103 1.44 1.52 1.73
N TRP A 104 1.33 2.67 2.38
CA TRP A 104 1.64 2.86 3.79
C TRP A 104 0.39 3.33 4.54
N THR A 105 0.27 2.90 5.79
CA THR A 105 -0.78 3.36 6.71
C THR A 105 -0.14 3.92 7.98
N PRO A 106 -0.73 4.96 8.59
CA PRO A 106 -0.23 5.50 9.84
C PRO A 106 -0.26 4.49 10.98
N ALA A 107 0.81 4.41 11.76
CA ALA A 107 0.89 3.56 12.96
C ALA A 107 0.22 4.25 14.14
N VAL A 108 -1.11 4.19 14.22
CA VAL A 108 -1.93 4.94 15.19
C VAL A 108 -2.22 4.17 16.49
N HIS A 109 -1.57 3.02 16.70
CA HIS A 109 -1.89 2.14 17.83
C HIS A 109 -1.68 2.79 19.19
N LEU A 110 -0.54 3.42 19.43
CA LEU A 110 -0.25 4.11 20.70
C LEU A 110 -1.23 5.26 20.94
N PHE A 111 -1.56 6.01 19.89
CA PHE A 111 -2.54 7.09 19.98
C PHE A 111 -3.93 6.58 20.38
N THR A 112 -4.40 5.49 19.78
CA THR A 112 -5.71 4.91 20.12
C THR A 112 -5.71 4.29 21.52
N GLN A 113 -4.61 3.69 21.96
CA GLN A 113 -4.49 3.14 23.31
C GLN A 113 -4.50 4.22 24.39
N SER A 114 -4.01 5.43 24.10
CA SER A 114 -4.14 6.57 25.00
C SER A 114 -5.56 7.13 25.10
N GLY A 115 -6.51 6.57 24.35
CA GLY A 115 -7.90 7.03 24.30
C GLY A 115 -8.20 8.02 23.17
N GLY A 116 -7.22 8.31 22.31
CA GLY A 116 -7.36 9.18 21.15
C GLY A 116 -8.40 8.66 20.13
N LYS A 117 -9.05 9.58 19.44
CA LYS A 117 -10.04 9.27 18.39
C LYS A 117 -9.46 9.55 17.03
N LEU A 118 -9.62 8.61 16.11
CA LEU A 118 -9.20 8.74 14.72
C LEU A 118 -10.27 9.43 13.88
N LYS A 119 -9.82 9.99 12.75
CA LYS A 119 -10.68 10.35 11.61
C LYS A 119 -10.14 9.67 10.36
N PHE A 120 -11.04 9.35 9.45
CA PHE A 120 -10.68 8.87 8.12
C PHE A 120 -10.36 10.07 7.22
N ARG A 121 -9.24 10.03 6.51
CA ARG A 121 -8.83 11.03 5.53
C ARG A 121 -9.06 10.46 4.13
N GLU A 122 -10.05 11.02 3.42
CA GLU A 122 -10.49 10.49 2.11
C GLU A 122 -9.43 10.62 1.02
N GLU A 123 -8.57 11.63 1.08
CA GLU A 123 -7.58 11.93 0.05
C GLU A 123 -6.61 10.76 -0.18
N ASP A 124 -6.14 10.16 0.89
CA ASP A 124 -5.21 9.03 0.87
C ASP A 124 -5.78 7.76 1.50
N GLN A 125 -7.06 7.81 1.92
CA GLN A 125 -7.83 6.70 2.45
C GLN A 125 -7.16 6.02 3.66
N VAL A 126 -6.68 6.81 4.61
CA VAL A 126 -6.06 6.35 5.85
C VAL A 126 -6.72 6.93 7.09
N PHE A 127 -6.56 6.23 8.22
CA PHE A 127 -6.96 6.75 9.52
C PHE A 127 -5.81 7.56 10.12
N ILE A 128 -6.11 8.77 10.58
CA ILE A 128 -5.14 9.67 11.22
C ILE A 128 -5.65 10.12 12.60
N PRO A 129 -4.76 10.55 13.51
CA PRO A 129 -5.12 11.17 14.78
C PRO A 129 -6.03 12.38 14.59
N ASN A 130 -7.03 12.54 15.48
CA ASN A 130 -7.97 13.66 15.40
C ASN A 130 -8.24 14.30 16.76
N LYS A 131 -8.84 13.57 17.71
CA LYS A 131 -9.13 14.08 19.06
C LYS A 131 -8.15 13.48 20.05
N TYR A 132 -7.39 14.33 20.69
CA TYR A 132 -6.37 13.96 21.67
C TYR A 132 -7.01 13.95 23.07
N PRO A 133 -6.76 12.91 23.88
CA PRO A 133 -7.36 12.79 25.22
C PRO A 133 -6.57 13.58 26.29
N SER A 134 -5.35 13.96 26.02
CA SER A 134 -4.45 14.65 26.91
C SER A 134 -3.46 15.51 26.13
N GLU A 135 -2.54 16.17 26.82
CA GLU A 135 -1.44 16.93 26.23
C GLU A 135 -0.45 16.00 25.52
N GLN A 136 -0.73 15.69 24.29
CA GLN A 136 0.11 14.89 23.40
C GLN A 136 -0.05 15.34 21.96
N ILE A 137 0.96 15.12 21.14
CA ILE A 137 0.91 15.32 19.69
C ILE A 137 1.37 14.05 18.97
N SER A 138 0.87 13.87 17.76
CA SER A 138 1.36 12.86 16.81
C SER A 138 2.03 13.55 15.65
N ILE A 139 3.26 13.15 15.33
CA ILE A 139 4.07 13.76 14.27
C ILE A 139 4.62 12.67 13.34
N GLY A 140 4.97 13.05 12.11
CA GLY A 140 5.54 12.16 11.14
C GLY A 140 4.57 11.12 10.60
N SER A 141 5.05 9.93 10.31
CA SER A 141 4.26 8.88 9.65
C SER A 141 3.06 8.39 10.48
N CYS A 142 3.10 8.47 11.81
CA CYS A 142 1.94 8.16 12.64
C CYS A 142 0.82 9.21 12.53
N ASN A 143 1.12 10.41 12.03
CA ASN A 143 0.14 11.44 11.69
C ASN A 143 -0.25 11.45 10.19
N GLY A 144 0.26 10.48 9.42
CA GLY A 144 -0.02 10.34 8.00
C GLY A 144 0.88 11.16 7.06
N ASP A 145 2.01 11.64 7.56
CA ASP A 145 3.04 12.28 6.74
C ASP A 145 4.08 11.21 6.36
N PHE A 146 4.24 10.90 5.08
CA PHE A 146 5.17 9.87 4.60
C PHE A 146 6.34 10.43 3.80
N GLU A 147 6.32 11.69 3.42
CA GLU A 147 7.38 12.38 2.71
C GLU A 147 8.28 13.12 3.70
N LEU A 148 9.58 12.91 3.59
CA LEU A 148 10.55 13.39 4.59
C LEU A 148 10.53 14.91 4.78
N ASP A 149 10.37 15.66 3.71
CA ASP A 149 10.22 17.12 3.76
C ASP A 149 8.96 17.56 4.50
N LYS A 150 7.83 16.90 4.23
CA LYS A 150 6.57 17.13 4.95
C LYS A 150 6.68 16.73 6.41
N ILE A 151 7.31 15.59 6.70
CA ILE A 151 7.55 15.13 8.08
C ILE A 151 8.31 16.20 8.86
N ILE A 152 9.44 16.68 8.35
CA ILE A 152 10.27 17.67 9.03
C ILE A 152 9.51 18.98 9.23
N LYS A 153 8.90 19.52 8.18
CA LYS A 153 8.16 20.78 8.24
C LYS A 153 6.96 20.71 9.20
N ASN A 154 6.13 19.67 9.07
CA ASN A 154 4.93 19.53 9.89
C ASN A 154 5.29 19.23 11.35
N SER A 155 6.34 18.44 11.59
CA SER A 155 6.84 18.17 12.94
C SER A 155 7.37 19.43 13.61
N SER A 156 8.14 20.27 12.89
CA SER A 156 8.62 21.55 13.40
C SER A 156 7.45 22.46 13.80
N ASN A 157 6.47 22.63 12.91
CA ASN A 157 5.32 23.47 13.20
C ASN A 157 4.51 22.94 14.39
N SER A 158 4.22 21.63 14.42
CA SER A 158 3.46 21.03 15.52
C SER A 158 4.19 21.14 16.87
N LEU A 159 5.52 21.02 16.88
CA LEU A 159 6.32 21.21 18.10
C LEU A 159 6.31 22.66 18.57
N LYS A 160 6.41 23.64 17.66
CA LYS A 160 6.31 25.05 18.01
C LYS A 160 4.99 25.38 18.67
N ASP A 161 3.89 24.93 18.07
CA ASP A 161 2.55 25.15 18.59
C ASP A 161 2.34 24.46 19.93
N PHE A 162 2.82 23.22 20.08
CA PHE A 162 2.65 22.43 21.29
C PHE A 162 3.48 22.92 22.48
N LEU A 163 4.71 23.37 22.22
CA LEU A 163 5.64 23.85 23.24
C LEU A 163 5.62 25.38 23.41
N GLU A 164 4.81 26.09 22.62
CA GLU A 164 4.75 27.57 22.60
C GLU A 164 6.12 28.22 22.36
N ILE A 165 6.95 27.62 21.48
CA ILE A 165 8.29 28.10 21.13
C ILE A 165 8.34 28.67 19.71
N ASN A 166 9.24 29.62 19.48
CA ASN A 166 9.33 30.31 18.18
C ASN A 166 10.24 29.61 17.17
N LYS A 167 11.16 28.75 17.61
CA LYS A 167 12.14 28.08 16.75
C LYS A 167 12.43 26.65 17.25
N THR A 168 12.67 25.76 16.29
CA THR A 168 13.17 24.39 16.52
C THR A 168 14.47 24.18 15.75
N ASP A 169 15.27 23.16 16.13
CA ASP A 169 16.49 22.77 15.40
C ASP A 169 16.20 22.25 13.99
N PHE A 170 14.93 21.94 13.69
CA PHE A 170 14.50 21.46 12.37
C PHE A 170 14.23 22.58 11.35
N ASP A 171 14.12 23.84 11.80
CA ASP A 171 13.77 24.96 10.90
C ASP A 171 14.84 25.23 9.84
N ASP A 172 16.09 24.94 10.15
CA ASP A 172 17.24 25.18 9.27
C ASP A 172 17.55 23.95 8.39
N LEU A 173 16.77 22.85 8.49
CA LEU A 173 16.97 21.65 7.67
C LEU A 173 16.34 21.84 6.28
N SER A 174 17.19 21.88 5.27
CA SER A 174 16.75 21.82 3.88
C SER A 174 16.72 20.35 3.42
N VAL A 175 15.57 19.89 3.02
CA VAL A 175 15.38 18.56 2.42
C VAL A 175 14.97 18.71 0.98
N VAL A 176 15.56 17.95 0.10
CA VAL A 176 15.14 17.89 -1.30
C VAL A 176 13.73 17.30 -1.33
N THR A 177 12.78 18.10 -1.77
CA THR A 177 11.39 17.66 -1.94
C THR A 177 11.33 16.53 -2.95
N SER A 178 10.81 15.38 -2.53
CA SER A 178 10.37 14.36 -3.46
C SER A 178 9.08 14.85 -4.13
N ASN A 179 8.94 14.65 -5.43
CA ASN A 179 7.68 14.92 -6.11
C ASN A 179 6.56 14.09 -5.46
N GLU A 180 5.42 14.72 -5.20
CA GLU A 180 4.25 14.02 -4.69
C GLU A 180 3.93 12.82 -5.58
N THR A 181 3.88 11.67 -4.96
CA THR A 181 3.56 10.43 -5.64
C THR A 181 2.06 10.23 -5.63
N SER A 182 1.45 10.25 -6.80
CA SER A 182 0.04 9.89 -6.92
C SER A 182 -0.16 8.46 -6.44
N LYS A 183 -1.10 8.26 -5.51
CA LYS A 183 -1.52 6.92 -5.07
C LYS A 183 -2.84 6.58 -5.74
N LYS A 184 -3.03 5.31 -6.09
CA LYS A 184 -4.33 4.80 -6.53
C LYS A 184 -4.73 3.66 -5.61
N ASN A 185 -5.74 3.89 -4.78
CA ASN A 185 -6.21 2.88 -3.84
C ASN A 185 -7.36 2.08 -4.47
N ILE A 186 -7.17 0.78 -4.62
CA ILE A 186 -8.20 -0.18 -5.03
C ILE A 186 -8.25 -1.24 -3.95
N TRP A 187 -9.30 -1.21 -3.13
CA TRP A 187 -9.44 -2.10 -1.97
C TRP A 187 -9.68 -3.56 -2.32
N LEU A 188 -10.34 -3.82 -3.44
CA LEU A 188 -10.54 -5.16 -3.97
C LEU A 188 -10.26 -5.13 -5.47
N LEU A 189 -9.13 -5.68 -5.85
CA LEU A 189 -8.72 -5.76 -7.26
C LEU A 189 -9.72 -6.59 -8.07
N PRO A 190 -10.13 -6.12 -9.26
CA PRO A 190 -11.00 -6.88 -10.12
C PRO A 190 -10.30 -8.15 -10.61
N SER A 191 -11.07 -9.21 -10.78
CA SER A 191 -10.58 -10.51 -11.25
C SER A 191 -11.50 -11.02 -12.36
N ASN A 192 -10.93 -11.79 -13.27
CA ASN A 192 -11.68 -12.53 -14.29
C ASN A 192 -12.36 -13.79 -13.72
N LYS A 193 -12.19 -14.06 -12.44
CA LYS A 193 -12.81 -15.17 -11.71
C LYS A 193 -13.87 -14.66 -10.75
N VAL A 194 -14.90 -15.45 -10.53
CA VAL A 194 -15.90 -15.16 -9.50
C VAL A 194 -15.22 -15.18 -8.13
N ILE A 195 -15.58 -14.24 -7.25
CA ILE A 195 -14.97 -14.07 -5.91
C ILE A 195 -14.98 -15.38 -5.08
N GLY A 196 -15.95 -16.27 -5.33
CA GLY A 196 -16.00 -17.60 -4.69
C GLY A 196 -14.91 -18.58 -5.14
N LYS A 197 -14.26 -18.31 -6.29
CA LYS A 197 -13.16 -19.11 -6.84
C LYS A 197 -11.78 -18.48 -6.63
N THR A 198 -11.74 -17.32 -5.97
CA THR A 198 -10.53 -16.62 -5.57
C THR A 198 -10.46 -16.57 -4.04
N LYS A 199 -9.27 -16.40 -3.51
CA LYS A 199 -9.06 -16.17 -2.07
C LYS A 199 -8.43 -14.78 -1.88
N PRO A 200 -9.19 -13.69 -2.01
CA PRO A 200 -8.69 -12.34 -1.75
C PRO A 200 -8.57 -12.16 -0.23
N PHE A 201 -7.44 -12.56 0.33
CA PHE A 201 -7.16 -12.50 1.75
C PHE A 201 -7.14 -11.05 2.24
N VAL A 202 -7.80 -10.81 3.36
CA VAL A 202 -7.76 -9.58 4.14
C VAL A 202 -6.89 -9.79 5.38
N ASP A 203 -6.95 -10.98 5.95
CA ASP A 203 -6.17 -11.40 7.10
C ASP A 203 -5.59 -12.79 6.81
N TYR A 204 -4.26 -12.87 6.71
CA TYR A 204 -3.57 -14.13 6.42
C TYR A 204 -3.44 -15.03 7.64
N GLN A 205 -3.42 -14.46 8.85
CA GLN A 205 -3.26 -15.24 10.08
C GLN A 205 -4.51 -16.07 10.39
N ASN A 206 -5.69 -15.50 10.13
CA ASN A 206 -6.97 -16.16 10.38
C ASN A 206 -7.66 -16.64 9.10
N ASP A 207 -6.97 -16.62 7.95
CA ASP A 207 -7.51 -17.01 6.64
C ASP A 207 -8.80 -16.24 6.24
N ALA A 208 -9.03 -15.05 6.82
CA ALA A 208 -10.20 -14.26 6.50
C ALA A 208 -10.07 -13.59 5.13
N THR A 209 -11.09 -13.74 4.31
CA THR A 209 -11.13 -13.21 2.94
C THR A 209 -12.19 -12.13 2.77
N ALA A 210 -12.11 -11.36 1.67
CA ALA A 210 -13.17 -10.43 1.31
C ALA A 210 -14.54 -11.11 1.09
N LYS A 211 -14.54 -12.42 0.77
CA LYS A 211 -15.78 -13.21 0.69
C LYS A 211 -16.45 -13.34 2.06
N ASP A 212 -15.65 -13.58 3.11
CA ASP A 212 -16.17 -13.73 4.48
C ASP A 212 -16.75 -12.41 5.00
N ILE A 213 -16.08 -11.28 4.69
CA ILE A 213 -16.61 -9.94 5.00
C ILE A 213 -17.93 -9.70 4.26
N LYS A 214 -18.02 -10.02 2.96
CA LYS A 214 -19.26 -9.91 2.20
C LYS A 214 -20.38 -10.81 2.75
N LEU A 215 -20.02 -11.99 3.22
CA LEU A 215 -20.97 -12.89 3.88
C LEU A 215 -21.50 -12.27 5.18
N ALA A 216 -20.62 -11.77 6.04
CA ALA A 216 -21.01 -11.09 7.28
C ALA A 216 -22.00 -9.94 7.02
N LEU A 217 -21.72 -9.11 6.03
CA LEU A 217 -22.60 -8.00 5.63
C LEU A 217 -23.98 -8.50 5.13
N ARG A 218 -24.01 -9.59 4.38
CA ARG A 218 -25.23 -10.22 3.89
C ARG A 218 -26.07 -10.80 5.04
N GLU A 219 -25.41 -11.38 6.06
CA GLU A 219 -26.06 -11.88 7.28
C GLU A 219 -26.52 -10.75 8.22
N GLY A 220 -26.32 -9.48 7.83
CA GLY A 220 -26.87 -8.32 8.54
C GLY A 220 -25.91 -7.65 9.53
N PHE A 221 -24.68 -8.11 9.66
CA PHE A 221 -23.69 -7.44 10.50
C PHE A 221 -23.26 -6.10 9.88
N ARG A 222 -23.50 -5.00 10.59
CA ARG A 222 -23.20 -3.64 10.14
C ARG A 222 -22.07 -2.98 10.90
N SER A 223 -21.92 -3.30 12.18
CA SER A 223 -20.80 -2.81 13.00
C SER A 223 -19.54 -3.53 12.63
N ILE A 224 -18.44 -2.78 12.48
CA ILE A 224 -17.11 -3.36 12.21
C ILE A 224 -16.69 -4.35 13.30
N GLU A 225 -17.02 -4.10 14.57
CA GLU A 225 -16.76 -5.01 15.67
C GLU A 225 -17.48 -6.36 15.52
N HIS A 226 -18.72 -6.34 15.04
CA HIS A 226 -19.46 -7.58 14.77
C HIS A 226 -18.89 -8.31 13.55
N VAL A 227 -18.55 -7.58 12.46
CA VAL A 227 -17.91 -8.16 11.29
C VAL A 227 -16.56 -8.78 11.66
N LYS A 228 -15.75 -8.08 12.48
CA LYS A 228 -14.49 -8.57 12.99
C LYS A 228 -14.65 -9.89 13.74
N ARG A 229 -15.58 -9.97 14.69
CA ARG A 229 -15.83 -11.17 15.49
C ARG A 229 -16.38 -12.33 14.65
N TYR A 230 -17.28 -12.02 13.71
CA TYR A 230 -17.88 -13.04 12.83
C TYR A 230 -16.85 -13.66 11.89
N THR A 231 -15.93 -12.86 11.35
CA THR A 231 -14.92 -13.29 10.38
C THR A 231 -13.58 -13.65 11.01
N THR A 232 -13.39 -13.38 12.31
CA THR A 232 -12.10 -13.42 13.03
C THR A 232 -11.02 -12.49 12.47
N THR A 233 -11.38 -11.57 11.56
CA THR A 233 -10.45 -10.60 10.97
C THR A 233 -9.86 -9.70 12.05
N GLY A 234 -8.54 -9.50 12.04
CA GLY A 234 -7.87 -8.62 12.98
C GLY A 234 -7.87 -9.13 14.44
N MET A 235 -7.95 -10.43 14.64
CA MET A 235 -7.88 -11.07 15.98
C MET A 235 -6.55 -11.79 16.22
N GLY A 236 -5.62 -11.69 15.28
CA GLY A 236 -4.31 -12.27 15.40
C GLY A 236 -3.33 -11.45 16.23
N THR A 237 -2.18 -12.04 16.56
CA THR A 237 -1.13 -11.41 17.37
C THR A 237 -0.21 -10.46 16.59
N ASP A 238 -0.33 -10.44 15.28
CA ASP A 238 0.45 -9.64 14.34
C ASP A 238 -0.24 -8.33 13.91
N GLN A 239 -1.26 -7.91 14.66
CA GLN A 239 -2.08 -6.75 14.35
C GLN A 239 -2.06 -5.70 15.45
#